data_de720b89a62b6e9818a78a29b3949d50
#
_entry.id   de720b89a62b6e9818a78a29b3949d50
#
_cell.length_a   1.000
_cell.length_b   1.000
_cell.length_c   1.000
_cell.angle_alpha   90.00
_cell.angle_beta   90.00
_cell.angle_gamma   90.00
#
_symmetry.space_group_name_H-M   'P 1'
#
loop_
_entity.id
_entity.type
_entity.pdbx_description
1 polymer ?
#
loop_
_entity_poly.entity_id
_entity_poly.type
_entity_poly.pdbx_seq_one_letter_code
_entity_poly.pdbx_strand_id
1 'polypeptide(L)'
;LNQNILWLHELGLSDLARVGGKNSSLGEMIGNLAQLGVSVPGGYATTAEAFKDFIAHNDLSKRIFDKLETLDVEDVVALTAAGKEIRGWVIDAPLQPELDQDIRSAYAQLSAENGGGDVAVAVRSSATAEDLPDASFAGQQETFLNVTGADDVVHKVKEVFASLYNDRAIAYRVHHGFKHEDVFLSAGVQLMVRSDVGASGVLFTLDTESGFRDVVFVTSSFGLGEMVVQGAVNPDEFYVYKPTLSAGKPAILRRSLGSKQVRMVYSDVPGERVRIEDTPAELRNTFSI
;
A
#
# COMPACT_ATOMS: atom_id res chain seq x y z
N LEU A 1 5.19 -8.54 26.13
CA LEU A 1 3.82 -8.38 25.64
C LEU A 1 3.89 -8.21 24.14
N ASN A 2 3.31 -9.15 23.38
CA ASN A 2 3.19 -9.03 21.93
C ASN A 2 2.32 -7.81 21.64
N GLN A 3 2.87 -6.80 20.97
CA GLN A 3 2.10 -5.66 20.50
C GLN A 3 1.43 -6.02 19.17
N ASN A 4 0.09 -5.96 19.12
CA ASN A 4 -0.66 -6.20 17.89
C ASN A 4 -0.54 -5.02 16.92
N ILE A 5 -0.37 -3.80 17.45
CA ILE A 5 -0.35 -2.53 16.72
C ILE A 5 0.93 -1.76 17.02
N LEU A 6 1.50 -1.13 16.00
CA LEU A 6 2.61 -0.19 16.08
C LEU A 6 2.28 1.07 15.28
N TRP A 7 2.55 2.23 15.86
CA TRP A 7 2.36 3.50 15.15
C TRP A 7 3.48 3.72 14.13
N LEU A 8 3.14 4.23 12.94
CA LEU A 8 4.13 4.44 11.88
C LEU A 8 5.27 5.37 12.30
N HIS A 9 5.01 6.36 13.15
CA HIS A 9 6.03 7.29 13.64
C HIS A 9 7.03 6.66 14.64
N GLU A 10 6.74 5.47 15.14
CA GLU A 10 7.62 4.70 16.04
C GLU A 10 8.51 3.71 15.27
N LEU A 11 8.29 3.55 13.96
CA LEU A 11 8.94 2.55 13.12
C LEU A 11 10.17 3.11 12.41
N GLY A 12 11.07 2.21 12.05
CA GLY A 12 12.22 2.46 11.19
C GLY A 12 12.57 1.21 10.37
N LEU A 13 13.65 1.29 9.60
CA LEU A 13 14.10 0.18 8.74
C LEU A 13 14.43 -1.10 9.51
N SER A 14 14.79 -0.99 10.81
CA SER A 14 15.02 -2.15 11.69
C SER A 14 13.77 -2.96 11.99
N ASP A 15 12.58 -2.42 11.77
CA ASP A 15 11.30 -3.07 12.07
C ASP A 15 10.73 -3.88 10.89
N LEU A 16 11.49 -4.08 9.82
CA LEU A 16 11.06 -4.83 8.63
C LEU A 16 10.46 -6.20 8.97
N ALA A 17 11.10 -6.96 9.86
CA ALA A 17 10.62 -8.27 10.28
C ALA A 17 9.30 -8.22 11.07
N ARG A 18 8.97 -7.06 11.67
CA ARG A 18 7.76 -6.87 12.49
C ARG A 18 6.57 -6.35 11.69
N VAL A 19 6.81 -5.46 10.72
CA VAL A 19 5.74 -4.74 10.01
C VAL A 19 5.88 -4.75 8.49
N GLY A 20 6.85 -5.45 7.95
CA GLY A 20 7.13 -5.52 6.51
C GLY A 20 7.81 -4.28 5.95
N GLY A 21 8.25 -4.37 4.69
CA GLY A 21 9.08 -3.36 4.03
C GLY A 21 8.40 -2.00 3.88
N LYS A 22 7.16 -1.97 3.42
CA LYS A 22 6.43 -0.70 3.18
C LYS A 22 6.20 0.09 4.47
N ASN A 23 5.78 -0.58 5.56
CA ASN A 23 5.50 0.10 6.82
C ASN A 23 6.77 0.57 7.51
N SER A 24 7.85 -0.23 7.48
CA SER A 24 9.15 0.16 8.04
C SER A 24 9.73 1.37 7.29
N SER A 25 9.64 1.38 5.94
CA SER A 25 10.08 2.52 5.12
C SER A 25 9.26 3.78 5.37
N LEU A 26 7.95 3.66 5.59
CA LEU A 26 7.11 4.80 5.98
C LEU A 26 7.55 5.40 7.32
N GLY A 27 7.80 4.56 8.31
CA GLY A 27 8.30 5.01 9.59
C GLY A 27 9.62 5.77 9.47
N GLU A 28 10.57 5.22 8.71
CA GLU A 28 11.84 5.88 8.41
C GLU A 28 11.64 7.24 7.74
N MET A 29 10.71 7.33 6.78
CA MET A 29 10.38 8.61 6.13
C MET A 29 9.74 9.61 7.09
N ILE A 30 8.82 9.20 7.95
CA ILE A 30 8.20 10.07 8.96
C ILE A 30 9.28 10.67 9.87
N GLY A 31 10.20 9.83 10.35
CA GLY A 31 11.27 10.25 11.26
C GLY A 31 12.27 11.24 10.63
N ASN A 32 12.61 11.05 9.36
CA ASN A 32 13.70 11.78 8.72
C ASN A 32 13.26 12.94 7.82
N LEU A 33 12.08 12.86 7.18
CA LEU A 33 11.67 13.85 6.19
C LEU A 33 10.89 15.03 6.77
N ALA A 34 10.28 14.88 7.96
CA ALA A 34 9.54 15.95 8.61
C ALA A 34 10.40 17.20 8.84
N GLN A 35 11.66 17.01 9.22
CA GLN A 35 12.63 18.10 9.43
C GLN A 35 13.02 18.82 8.13
N LEU A 36 12.81 18.17 6.98
CA LEU A 36 13.06 18.74 5.65
C LEU A 36 11.81 19.39 5.04
N GLY A 37 10.73 19.51 5.83
CA GLY A 37 9.47 20.10 5.37
C GLY A 37 8.60 19.18 4.51
N VAL A 38 8.91 17.86 4.47
CA VAL A 38 8.09 16.87 3.78
C VAL A 38 7.12 16.23 4.76
N SER A 39 5.83 16.36 4.49
CA SER A 39 4.77 15.77 5.31
C SER A 39 4.50 14.34 4.84
N VAL A 40 4.68 13.38 5.74
CA VAL A 40 4.33 11.97 5.49
C VAL A 40 3.09 11.65 6.33
N PRO A 41 1.98 11.20 5.72
CA PRO A 41 0.75 10.91 6.46
C PRO A 41 1.00 9.84 7.52
N GLY A 42 0.48 10.08 8.71
CA GLY A 42 0.55 9.16 9.83
C GLY A 42 -0.40 7.97 9.70
N GLY A 43 -0.34 7.08 10.67
CA GLY A 43 -1.15 5.88 10.74
C GLY A 43 -0.52 4.84 11.65
N TYR A 44 -0.96 3.62 11.53
CA TYR A 44 -0.47 2.48 12.30
C TYR A 44 -0.38 1.21 11.44
N ALA A 45 0.25 0.20 11.96
CA ALA A 45 0.37 -1.10 11.32
C ALA A 45 0.06 -2.23 12.30
N THR A 46 -0.60 -3.29 11.84
CA THR A 46 -0.63 -4.56 12.58
C THR A 46 0.75 -5.21 12.49
N THR A 47 1.12 -6.01 13.47
CA THR A 47 2.41 -6.71 13.43
C THR A 47 2.30 -8.04 12.68
N ALA A 48 3.44 -8.53 12.17
CA ALA A 48 3.55 -9.87 11.60
C ALA A 48 3.21 -10.96 12.64
N GLU A 49 3.49 -10.71 13.92
CA GLU A 49 3.13 -11.62 15.00
C GLU A 49 1.60 -11.67 15.19
N ALA A 50 0.90 -10.52 15.13
CA ALA A 50 -0.56 -10.49 15.17
C ALA A 50 -1.19 -11.31 14.03
N PHE A 51 -0.59 -11.30 12.84
CA PHE A 51 -1.01 -12.17 11.73
C PHE A 51 -0.79 -13.65 12.03
N LYS A 52 0.39 -14.03 12.56
CA LYS A 52 0.69 -15.42 12.95
C LYS A 52 -0.28 -15.92 14.01
N ASP A 53 -0.51 -15.10 15.04
CA ASP A 53 -1.42 -15.43 16.12
C ASP A 53 -2.86 -15.58 15.61
N PHE A 54 -3.28 -14.73 14.64
CA PHE A 54 -4.60 -14.86 14.00
C PHE A 54 -4.74 -16.19 13.24
N ILE A 55 -3.75 -16.57 12.46
CA ILE A 55 -3.75 -17.84 11.71
C ILE A 55 -3.74 -19.03 12.66
N ALA A 56 -2.96 -18.98 13.75
CA ALA A 56 -2.86 -20.04 14.75
C ALA A 56 -4.13 -20.15 15.60
N HIS A 57 -4.72 -19.03 16.04
CA HIS A 57 -5.93 -18.99 16.84
C HIS A 57 -7.13 -19.68 16.16
N ASN A 58 -7.17 -19.64 14.84
CA ASN A 58 -8.24 -20.21 14.03
C ASN A 58 -7.89 -21.60 13.45
N ASP A 59 -6.81 -22.23 13.91
CA ASP A 59 -6.31 -23.53 13.41
C ASP A 59 -6.11 -23.58 11.89
N LEU A 60 -5.85 -22.41 11.26
CA LEU A 60 -5.73 -22.29 9.81
C LEU A 60 -4.37 -22.76 9.30
N SER A 61 -3.31 -22.73 10.11
CA SER A 61 -1.94 -23.04 9.67
C SER A 61 -1.84 -24.37 8.94
N LYS A 62 -2.25 -25.45 9.62
CA LYS A 62 -2.19 -26.79 9.03
C LYS A 62 -3.08 -26.93 7.79
N ARG A 63 -4.30 -26.40 7.86
CA ARG A 63 -5.27 -26.48 6.77
C ARG A 63 -4.77 -25.76 5.50
N ILE A 64 -4.13 -24.60 5.66
CA ILE A 64 -3.55 -23.84 4.56
C ILE A 64 -2.35 -24.57 3.98
N PHE A 65 -1.43 -25.06 4.81
CA PHE A 65 -0.21 -25.73 4.35
C PHE A 65 -0.52 -27.06 3.66
N ASP A 66 -1.40 -27.88 4.21
CA ASP A 66 -1.83 -29.14 3.58
C ASP A 66 -2.42 -28.88 2.17
N LYS A 67 -3.16 -27.76 2.00
CA LYS A 67 -3.73 -27.37 0.70
C LYS A 67 -2.67 -26.91 -0.29
N LEU A 68 -1.68 -26.12 0.17
CA LEU A 68 -0.62 -25.57 -0.68
C LEU A 68 0.47 -26.58 -1.02
N GLU A 69 0.77 -27.55 -0.14
CA GLU A 69 1.81 -28.55 -0.35
C GLU A 69 1.53 -29.44 -1.56
N THR A 70 0.26 -29.73 -1.84
CA THR A 70 -0.16 -30.59 -2.96
C THR A 70 -0.54 -29.81 -4.21
N LEU A 71 -0.44 -28.48 -4.19
CA LEU A 71 -0.89 -27.61 -5.26
C LEU A 71 0.15 -27.49 -6.37
N ASP A 72 -0.24 -27.85 -7.60
CA ASP A 72 0.51 -27.49 -8.80
C ASP A 72 0.17 -26.04 -9.20
N VAL A 73 1.13 -25.13 -9.04
CA VAL A 73 0.93 -23.70 -9.36
C VAL A 73 0.91 -23.40 -10.86
N GLU A 74 1.33 -24.36 -11.70
CA GLU A 74 1.22 -24.27 -13.16
C GLU A 74 -0.21 -24.58 -13.64
N ASP A 75 -1.00 -25.29 -12.85
CA ASP A 75 -2.43 -25.46 -13.09
C ASP A 75 -3.19 -24.22 -12.58
N VAL A 76 -3.43 -23.27 -13.50
CA VAL A 76 -4.09 -21.99 -13.18
C VAL A 76 -5.48 -22.20 -12.57
N VAL A 77 -6.21 -23.24 -12.99
CA VAL A 77 -7.56 -23.53 -12.48
C VAL A 77 -7.48 -24.03 -11.04
N ALA A 78 -6.57 -24.96 -10.76
CA ALA A 78 -6.32 -25.47 -9.41
C ALA A 78 -5.80 -24.36 -8.49
N LEU A 79 -4.86 -23.53 -8.97
CA LEU A 79 -4.32 -22.38 -8.22
C LEU A 79 -5.43 -21.39 -7.84
N THR A 80 -6.26 -21.00 -8.80
CA THR A 80 -7.37 -20.05 -8.54
C THR A 80 -8.38 -20.63 -7.56
N ALA A 81 -8.73 -21.90 -7.68
CA ALA A 81 -9.66 -22.55 -6.75
C ALA A 81 -9.07 -22.63 -5.33
N ALA A 82 -7.81 -23.05 -5.20
CA ALA A 82 -7.13 -23.14 -3.90
C ALA A 82 -6.96 -21.77 -3.24
N GLY A 83 -6.51 -20.76 -3.99
CA GLY A 83 -6.37 -19.40 -3.51
C GLY A 83 -7.69 -18.81 -3.02
N LYS A 84 -8.76 -18.98 -3.79
CA LYS A 84 -10.11 -18.52 -3.41
C LYS A 84 -10.60 -19.19 -2.13
N GLU A 85 -10.40 -20.50 -2.01
CA GLU A 85 -10.83 -21.27 -0.85
C GLU A 85 -10.07 -20.82 0.41
N ILE A 86 -8.75 -20.67 0.35
CA ILE A 86 -7.92 -20.22 1.47
C ILE A 86 -8.30 -18.78 1.88
N ARG A 87 -8.46 -17.86 0.93
CA ARG A 87 -8.92 -16.48 1.23
C ARG A 87 -10.28 -16.48 1.92
N GLY A 88 -11.20 -17.35 1.51
CA GLY A 88 -12.48 -17.53 2.20
C GLY A 88 -12.30 -17.93 3.66
N TRP A 89 -11.44 -18.89 3.96
CA TRP A 89 -11.17 -19.29 5.36
C TRP A 89 -10.63 -18.15 6.21
N VAL A 90 -9.72 -17.34 5.65
CA VAL A 90 -9.13 -16.20 6.35
C VAL A 90 -10.18 -15.09 6.60
N ILE A 91 -11.01 -14.80 5.59
CA ILE A 91 -12.05 -13.76 5.71
C ILE A 91 -13.16 -14.18 6.68
N ASP A 92 -13.56 -15.44 6.70
CA ASP A 92 -14.62 -15.95 7.56
C ASP A 92 -14.16 -16.13 9.02
N ALA A 93 -12.85 -16.35 9.24
CA ALA A 93 -12.29 -16.54 10.58
C ALA A 93 -12.46 -15.27 11.46
N PRO A 94 -12.85 -15.37 12.72
CA PRO A 94 -12.94 -14.23 13.63
C PRO A 94 -11.53 -13.74 14.00
N LEU A 95 -11.34 -12.41 14.12
CA LEU A 95 -10.16 -11.87 14.79
C LEU A 95 -10.18 -12.22 16.28
N GLN A 96 -8.99 -12.36 16.88
CA GLN A 96 -8.92 -12.42 18.34
C GLN A 96 -9.50 -11.13 18.92
N PRO A 97 -10.23 -11.20 20.06
CA PRO A 97 -10.85 -10.03 20.66
C PRO A 97 -9.87 -8.87 20.92
N GLU A 98 -8.63 -9.21 21.33
CA GLU A 98 -7.58 -8.23 21.60
C GLU A 98 -7.14 -7.52 20.32
N LEU A 99 -6.93 -8.26 19.23
CA LEU A 99 -6.53 -7.68 17.94
C LEU A 99 -7.63 -6.79 17.35
N ASP A 100 -8.89 -7.24 17.39
CA ASP A 100 -10.05 -6.45 16.96
C ASP A 100 -10.13 -5.14 17.75
N GLN A 101 -10.02 -5.21 19.08
CA GLN A 101 -10.06 -4.04 19.94
C GLN A 101 -8.90 -3.08 19.69
N ASP A 102 -7.70 -3.60 19.50
CA ASP A 102 -6.50 -2.78 19.25
C ASP A 102 -6.63 -2.03 17.92
N ILE A 103 -7.10 -2.69 16.84
CA ILE A 103 -7.36 -2.03 15.54
C ILE A 103 -8.37 -0.91 15.68
N ARG A 104 -9.50 -1.16 16.36
CA ARG A 104 -10.56 -0.17 16.58
C ARG A 104 -10.09 1.02 17.43
N SER A 105 -9.34 0.74 18.49
CA SER A 105 -8.80 1.78 19.37
C SER A 105 -7.78 2.65 18.63
N ALA A 106 -6.90 2.05 17.83
CA ALA A 106 -5.93 2.79 17.04
C ALA A 106 -6.61 3.67 15.97
N TYR A 107 -7.65 3.15 15.29
CA TYR A 107 -8.43 3.94 14.34
C TYR A 107 -9.17 5.10 15.01
N ALA A 108 -9.77 4.87 16.17
CA ALA A 108 -10.46 5.92 16.93
C ALA A 108 -9.47 7.02 17.38
N GLN A 109 -8.28 6.63 17.85
CA GLN A 109 -7.22 7.58 18.19
C GLN A 109 -6.77 8.38 16.98
N LEU A 110 -6.47 7.71 15.85
CA LEU A 110 -6.07 8.35 14.59
C LEU A 110 -7.12 9.36 14.12
N SER A 111 -8.40 9.00 14.24
CA SER A 111 -9.53 9.87 13.90
C SER A 111 -9.61 11.09 14.81
N ALA A 112 -9.46 10.89 16.13
CA ALA A 112 -9.50 11.99 17.11
C ALA A 112 -8.36 13.00 16.89
N GLU A 113 -7.15 12.52 16.55
CA GLU A 113 -5.98 13.36 16.28
C GLU A 113 -6.09 14.14 14.94
N ASN A 114 -6.98 13.73 14.04
CA ASN A 114 -7.13 14.30 12.70
C ASN A 114 -8.50 14.94 12.45
N GLY A 115 -9.04 15.61 13.44
CA GLY A 115 -10.25 16.43 13.34
C GLY A 115 -11.54 15.77 13.83
N GLY A 116 -11.46 14.52 14.28
CA GLY A 116 -12.60 13.75 14.76
C GLY A 116 -13.50 13.20 13.64
N GLY A 117 -14.42 12.31 14.01
CA GLY A 117 -15.24 11.58 13.05
C GLY A 117 -14.47 10.44 12.37
N ASP A 118 -15.07 9.85 11.35
CA ASP A 118 -14.43 8.77 10.59
C ASP A 118 -13.48 9.32 9.52
N VAL A 119 -12.17 9.25 9.76
CA VAL A 119 -11.18 9.67 8.80
C VAL A 119 -11.01 8.64 7.68
N ALA A 120 -10.74 9.12 6.46
CA ALA A 120 -10.41 8.25 5.35
C ALA A 120 -8.99 7.71 5.48
N VAL A 121 -8.83 6.40 5.35
CA VAL A 121 -7.54 5.73 5.39
C VAL A 121 -7.33 4.82 4.17
N ALA A 122 -6.07 4.59 3.84
CA ALA A 122 -5.66 3.49 2.98
C ALA A 122 -5.29 2.29 3.87
N VAL A 123 -5.84 1.11 3.56
CA VAL A 123 -5.47 -0.15 4.21
C VAL A 123 -4.70 -0.98 3.19
N ARG A 124 -3.45 -1.30 3.48
CA ARG A 124 -2.55 -1.96 2.53
C ARG A 124 -1.66 -3.00 3.16
N SER A 125 -1.27 -3.98 2.36
CA SER A 125 -0.34 -5.01 2.76
C SER A 125 1.11 -4.50 2.83
N SER A 126 1.86 -5.09 3.75
CA SER A 126 3.30 -4.96 3.86
C SER A 126 3.86 -6.33 4.28
N ALA A 127 4.55 -7.01 3.37
CA ALA A 127 5.09 -8.33 3.63
C ALA A 127 6.47 -8.26 4.27
N THR A 128 6.77 -9.22 5.15
CA THR A 128 8.10 -9.34 5.78
C THR A 128 9.19 -9.76 4.80
N ALA A 129 8.81 -10.36 3.68
CA ALA A 129 9.73 -10.75 2.60
C ALA A 129 9.69 -9.77 1.40
N GLU A 130 9.02 -8.62 1.54
CA GLU A 130 8.95 -7.59 0.49
C GLU A 130 10.25 -6.78 0.42
N ASP A 131 10.66 -6.43 -0.81
CA ASP A 131 11.86 -5.62 -1.07
C ASP A 131 13.18 -6.28 -0.59
N LEU A 132 13.24 -7.61 -0.60
CA LEU A 132 14.51 -8.31 -0.43
C LEU A 132 15.42 -8.06 -1.66
N PRO A 133 16.76 -8.06 -1.50
CA PRO A 133 17.69 -7.79 -2.60
C PRO A 133 17.48 -8.66 -3.85
N ASP A 134 17.00 -9.89 -3.63
CA ASP A 134 16.84 -10.90 -4.69
C ASP A 134 15.37 -11.21 -5.03
N ALA A 135 14.40 -10.55 -4.38
CA ALA A 135 12.99 -10.82 -4.58
C ALA A 135 12.11 -9.61 -4.26
N SER A 136 11.16 -9.30 -5.13
CA SER A 136 10.18 -8.24 -4.93
C SER A 136 8.76 -8.79 -5.01
N PHE A 137 7.99 -8.62 -3.94
CA PHE A 137 6.56 -8.94 -3.91
C PHE A 137 5.68 -7.79 -4.43
N ALA A 138 6.25 -6.86 -5.19
CA ALA A 138 5.53 -5.71 -5.73
C ALA A 138 4.32 -6.14 -6.57
N GLY A 139 3.17 -5.51 -6.32
CA GLY A 139 1.92 -5.77 -7.06
C GLY A 139 1.26 -7.12 -6.78
N GLN A 140 1.72 -7.88 -5.79
CA GLN A 140 1.18 -9.20 -5.45
C GLN A 140 0.01 -9.15 -4.45
N GLN A 141 -0.20 -7.98 -3.82
CA GLN A 141 -1.07 -7.85 -2.65
C GLN A 141 -2.00 -6.64 -2.77
N GLU A 142 -3.01 -6.59 -1.90
CA GLU A 142 -4.12 -5.65 -2.01
C GLU A 142 -3.83 -4.30 -1.33
N THR A 143 -4.47 -3.27 -1.89
CA THR A 143 -4.58 -1.93 -1.30
C THR A 143 -6.02 -1.45 -1.41
N PHE A 144 -6.59 -1.00 -0.31
CA PHE A 144 -7.94 -0.45 -0.24
C PHE A 144 -7.86 1.04 0.07
N LEU A 145 -8.40 1.87 -0.80
CA LEU A 145 -8.41 3.32 -0.65
C LEU A 145 -9.75 3.82 -0.10
N ASN A 146 -9.72 4.97 0.55
CA ASN A 146 -10.90 5.64 1.10
C ASN A 146 -11.76 4.72 1.99
N VAL A 147 -11.10 4.00 2.89
CA VAL A 147 -11.76 3.17 3.91
C VAL A 147 -12.13 4.07 5.07
N THR A 148 -13.39 4.01 5.55
CA THR A 148 -13.90 4.85 6.63
C THR A 148 -14.73 4.02 7.62
N GLY A 149 -14.59 4.32 8.91
CA GLY A 149 -15.27 3.60 9.98
C GLY A 149 -14.52 2.36 10.46
N ALA A 150 -14.57 2.13 11.77
CA ALA A 150 -13.80 1.07 12.43
C ALA A 150 -14.16 -0.33 11.92
N ASP A 151 -15.43 -0.60 11.63
CA ASP A 151 -15.88 -1.90 11.12
C ASP A 151 -15.30 -2.20 9.74
N ASP A 152 -15.28 -1.19 8.85
CA ASP A 152 -14.73 -1.33 7.51
C ASP A 152 -13.19 -1.49 7.57
N VAL A 153 -12.51 -0.76 8.45
CA VAL A 153 -11.06 -0.92 8.67
C VAL A 153 -10.73 -2.33 9.13
N VAL A 154 -11.43 -2.87 10.13
CA VAL A 154 -11.27 -4.25 10.62
C VAL A 154 -11.48 -5.26 9.49
N HIS A 155 -12.55 -5.07 8.71
CA HIS A 155 -12.83 -5.95 7.57
C HIS A 155 -11.70 -5.90 6.52
N LYS A 156 -11.18 -4.70 6.19
CA LYS A 156 -10.09 -4.54 5.22
C LYS A 156 -8.75 -5.07 5.73
N VAL A 157 -8.48 -5.03 7.02
CA VAL A 157 -7.32 -5.71 7.61
C VAL A 157 -7.39 -7.22 7.36
N LYS A 158 -8.57 -7.85 7.51
CA LYS A 158 -8.75 -9.28 7.20
C LYS A 158 -8.58 -9.56 5.71
N GLU A 159 -9.10 -8.72 4.83
CA GLU A 159 -8.87 -8.84 3.37
C GLU A 159 -7.39 -8.70 3.01
N VAL A 160 -6.66 -7.79 3.67
CA VAL A 160 -5.20 -7.69 3.53
C VAL A 160 -4.53 -8.98 3.97
N PHE A 161 -4.91 -9.55 5.12
CA PHE A 161 -4.37 -10.85 5.55
C PHE A 161 -4.66 -11.96 4.54
N ALA A 162 -5.86 -11.99 3.98
CA ALA A 162 -6.25 -12.94 2.95
C ALA A 162 -5.43 -12.78 1.66
N SER A 163 -4.99 -11.55 1.33
CA SER A 163 -4.24 -11.26 0.10
C SER A 163 -2.90 -11.99 -0.01
N LEU A 164 -2.34 -12.47 1.11
CA LEU A 164 -1.17 -13.36 1.09
C LEU A 164 -1.41 -14.63 0.26
N TYR A 165 -2.67 -15.00 0.10
CA TYR A 165 -3.12 -16.18 -0.63
C TYR A 165 -3.80 -15.83 -1.96
N ASN A 166 -3.49 -14.67 -2.52
CA ASN A 166 -3.79 -14.37 -3.92
C ASN A 166 -2.98 -15.28 -4.84
N ASP A 167 -3.56 -15.65 -5.97
CA ASP A 167 -2.99 -16.59 -6.94
C ASP A 167 -1.54 -16.21 -7.31
N ARG A 168 -1.31 -14.93 -7.62
CA ARG A 168 0.02 -14.39 -7.92
C ARG A 168 0.99 -14.54 -6.74
N ALA A 169 0.53 -14.27 -5.52
CA ALA A 169 1.37 -14.33 -4.33
C ALA A 169 1.75 -15.79 -4.00
N ILE A 170 0.85 -16.75 -4.20
CA ILE A 170 1.13 -18.19 -4.04
C ILE A 170 2.16 -18.63 -5.08
N ALA A 171 1.90 -18.38 -6.36
CA ALA A 171 2.79 -18.77 -7.47
C ALA A 171 4.17 -18.13 -7.32
N TYR A 172 4.23 -16.84 -6.96
CA TYR A 172 5.49 -16.13 -6.75
C TYR A 172 6.36 -16.80 -5.67
N ARG A 173 5.78 -17.16 -4.51
CA ARG A 173 6.54 -17.85 -3.45
C ARG A 173 7.11 -19.18 -3.93
N VAL A 174 6.31 -19.98 -4.64
CA VAL A 174 6.77 -21.27 -5.18
C VAL A 174 7.89 -21.08 -6.19
N HIS A 175 7.74 -20.18 -7.14
CA HIS A 175 8.74 -19.93 -8.21
C HIS A 175 10.08 -19.40 -7.66
N HIS A 176 10.05 -18.67 -6.53
CA HIS A 176 11.25 -18.13 -5.90
C HIS A 176 11.76 -18.95 -4.72
N GLY A 177 11.17 -20.14 -4.49
CA GLY A 177 11.62 -21.06 -3.44
C GLY A 177 11.35 -20.59 -2.02
N PHE A 178 10.43 -19.63 -1.82
CA PHE A 178 9.99 -19.23 -0.48
C PHE A 178 9.03 -20.25 0.09
N LYS A 179 9.26 -20.64 1.33
CA LYS A 179 8.27 -21.43 2.06
C LYS A 179 7.08 -20.56 2.44
N HIS A 180 5.88 -21.10 2.28
CA HIS A 180 4.65 -20.39 2.63
C HIS A 180 4.59 -19.99 4.11
N GLU A 181 5.22 -20.79 4.97
CA GLU A 181 5.27 -20.59 6.42
C GLU A 181 6.26 -19.53 6.91
N ASP A 182 7.14 -19.02 6.01
CA ASP A 182 8.18 -18.05 6.35
C ASP A 182 7.79 -16.61 5.94
N VAL A 183 6.67 -16.43 5.24
CA VAL A 183 6.21 -15.11 4.76
C VAL A 183 4.97 -14.68 5.53
N PHE A 184 5.06 -13.52 6.16
CA PHE A 184 4.00 -12.95 6.98
C PHE A 184 3.59 -11.58 6.47
N LEU A 185 2.37 -11.17 6.84
CA LEU A 185 1.83 -9.86 6.50
C LEU A 185 1.65 -8.97 7.72
N SER A 186 1.83 -7.71 7.47
CA SER A 186 1.36 -6.60 8.26
C SER A 186 0.36 -5.81 7.44
N ALA A 187 -0.73 -5.35 8.04
CA ALA A 187 -1.66 -4.43 7.42
C ALA A 187 -1.33 -3.01 7.90
N GLY A 188 -0.91 -2.14 6.97
CA GLY A 188 -0.72 -0.72 7.24
C GLY A 188 -2.03 0.04 7.06
N VAL A 189 -2.42 0.82 8.06
CA VAL A 189 -3.58 1.73 8.04
C VAL A 189 -3.04 3.15 8.07
N GLN A 190 -3.11 3.86 6.95
CA GLN A 190 -2.49 5.17 6.76
C GLN A 190 -3.53 6.21 6.36
N LEU A 191 -3.44 7.41 6.93
CA LEU A 191 -4.29 8.54 6.54
C LEU A 191 -4.20 8.80 5.04
N MET A 192 -5.36 9.02 4.41
CA MET A 192 -5.44 9.43 3.02
C MET A 192 -5.13 10.93 2.86
N VAL A 193 -4.34 11.26 1.84
CA VAL A 193 -4.20 12.63 1.37
C VAL A 193 -5.30 12.93 0.36
N ARG A 194 -5.96 14.10 0.47
CA ARG A 194 -7.04 14.53 -0.41
C ARG A 194 -6.52 14.96 -1.80
N SER A 195 -5.77 14.06 -2.44
CA SER A 195 -5.31 14.27 -3.83
C SER A 195 -6.44 14.09 -4.86
N ASP A 196 -7.58 13.56 -4.45
CA ASP A 196 -8.81 13.49 -5.25
C ASP A 196 -9.29 14.88 -5.71
N VAL A 197 -9.04 15.93 -4.92
CA VAL A 197 -9.32 17.34 -5.26
C VAL A 197 -8.07 18.11 -5.71
N GLY A 198 -6.95 17.41 -5.91
CA GLY A 198 -5.66 17.99 -6.28
C GLY A 198 -4.94 17.12 -7.30
N ALA A 199 -3.66 16.87 -7.05
CA ALA A 199 -2.81 16.05 -7.89
C ALA A 199 -1.99 15.03 -7.07
N SER A 200 -1.54 14.00 -7.74
CA SER A 200 -0.64 12.98 -7.22
C SER A 200 0.37 12.56 -8.28
N GLY A 201 1.43 11.90 -7.88
CA GLY A 201 2.45 11.48 -8.84
C GLY A 201 3.48 10.54 -8.24
N VAL A 202 4.48 10.22 -9.06
CA VAL A 202 5.64 9.42 -8.68
C VAL A 202 6.90 10.19 -9.01
N LEU A 203 7.88 10.10 -8.12
CA LEU A 203 9.17 10.74 -8.26
C LEU A 203 10.27 9.68 -8.20
N PHE A 204 11.21 9.76 -9.15
CA PHE A 204 12.42 8.96 -9.16
C PHE A 204 13.65 9.87 -9.06
N THR A 205 14.64 9.46 -8.29
CA THR A 205 15.87 10.22 -8.09
C THR A 205 16.89 10.00 -9.21
N LEU A 206 16.48 9.43 -10.33
CA LEU A 206 17.23 9.26 -11.57
C LEU A 206 16.25 9.14 -12.74
N ASP A 207 16.76 9.23 -13.97
CA ASP A 207 15.99 8.85 -15.16
C ASP A 207 15.90 7.33 -15.26
N THR A 208 14.69 6.81 -15.23
CA THR A 208 14.41 5.35 -15.18
C THR A 208 14.69 4.63 -16.51
N GLU A 209 14.78 5.37 -17.63
CA GLU A 209 15.07 4.78 -18.93
C GLU A 209 16.57 4.69 -19.20
N SER A 210 17.30 5.79 -18.98
CA SER A 210 18.74 5.88 -19.26
C SER A 210 19.64 5.58 -18.07
N GLY A 211 19.09 5.61 -16.84
CA GLY A 211 19.88 5.51 -15.62
C GLY A 211 20.65 6.79 -15.26
N PHE A 212 20.40 7.91 -15.94
CA PHE A 212 21.08 9.17 -15.67
C PHE A 212 20.75 9.69 -14.27
N ARG A 213 21.77 9.85 -13.42
CA ARG A 213 21.62 10.09 -11.98
C ARG A 213 21.45 11.56 -11.59
N ASP A 214 21.81 12.50 -12.46
CA ASP A 214 21.79 13.93 -12.13
C ASP A 214 20.44 14.60 -12.36
N VAL A 215 19.39 13.83 -12.59
CA VAL A 215 18.01 14.31 -12.67
C VAL A 215 17.12 13.68 -11.60
N VAL A 216 16.07 14.41 -11.27
CA VAL A 216 14.86 13.87 -10.65
C VAL A 216 13.79 13.81 -11.75
N PHE A 217 13.24 12.64 -11.99
CA PHE A 217 12.12 12.44 -12.91
C PHE A 217 10.83 12.38 -12.13
N VAL A 218 9.90 13.27 -12.44
CA VAL A 218 8.60 13.40 -11.76
C VAL A 218 7.49 13.19 -12.78
N THR A 219 6.54 12.32 -12.45
CA THR A 219 5.28 12.19 -13.18
C THR A 219 4.13 12.64 -12.29
N SER A 220 3.15 13.33 -12.83
CA SER A 220 1.98 13.74 -12.06
C SER A 220 0.69 13.77 -12.86
N SER A 221 -0.44 13.57 -12.20
CA SER A 221 -1.78 13.65 -12.78
C SER A 221 -2.79 14.13 -11.72
N PHE A 222 -3.95 14.55 -12.15
CA PHE A 222 -5.05 14.90 -11.25
C PHE A 222 -5.64 13.65 -10.58
N GLY A 223 -6.11 13.81 -9.35
CA GLY A 223 -6.77 12.75 -8.59
C GLY A 223 -5.82 11.86 -7.80
N LEU A 224 -6.33 10.71 -7.37
CA LEU A 224 -5.61 9.73 -6.55
C LEU A 224 -4.47 9.06 -7.34
N GLY A 225 -3.36 8.80 -6.66
CA GLY A 225 -2.11 8.31 -7.25
C GLY A 225 -2.16 6.91 -7.87
N GLU A 226 -3.17 6.13 -7.56
CA GLU A 226 -3.32 4.77 -8.07
C GLU A 226 -3.31 4.72 -9.60
N MET A 227 -3.96 5.70 -10.28
CA MET A 227 -3.99 5.78 -11.73
C MET A 227 -2.61 5.97 -12.36
N VAL A 228 -1.73 6.72 -11.71
CA VAL A 228 -0.34 6.93 -12.16
C VAL A 228 0.48 5.66 -11.94
N VAL A 229 0.36 5.05 -10.76
CA VAL A 229 1.10 3.83 -10.40
C VAL A 229 0.73 2.64 -11.28
N GLN A 230 -0.55 2.51 -11.64
CA GLN A 230 -1.04 1.45 -12.53
C GLN A 230 -0.75 1.71 -14.02
N GLY A 231 -0.23 2.89 -14.38
CA GLY A 231 -0.05 3.29 -15.78
C GLY A 231 -1.36 3.47 -16.54
N ALA A 232 -2.46 3.72 -15.81
CA ALA A 232 -3.81 3.87 -16.39
C ALA A 232 -4.09 5.28 -16.92
N VAL A 233 -3.19 6.22 -16.69
CA VAL A 233 -3.27 7.61 -17.15
C VAL A 233 -1.95 8.00 -17.81
N ASN A 234 -2.01 8.85 -18.83
CA ASN A 234 -0.83 9.49 -19.42
C ASN A 234 -0.55 10.79 -18.64
N PRO A 235 0.44 10.79 -17.71
CA PRO A 235 0.68 11.89 -16.79
C PRO A 235 1.50 13.02 -17.42
N ASP A 236 1.57 14.15 -16.73
CA ASP A 236 2.61 15.15 -16.96
C ASP A 236 3.96 14.63 -16.52
N GLU A 237 5.02 15.06 -17.21
CA GLU A 237 6.39 14.65 -16.90
C GLU A 237 7.30 15.87 -16.71
N PHE A 238 8.21 15.77 -15.74
CA PHE A 238 9.18 16.80 -15.44
C PHE A 238 10.54 16.18 -15.21
N TYR A 239 11.57 16.75 -15.85
CA TYR A 239 12.98 16.44 -15.61
C TYR A 239 13.62 17.60 -14.89
N VAL A 240 14.04 17.38 -13.65
CA VAL A 240 14.63 18.41 -12.78
C VAL A 240 16.11 18.09 -12.59
N TYR A 241 16.99 19.00 -13.03
CA TYR A 241 18.44 18.80 -12.98
C TYR A 241 19.00 19.17 -11.61
N LYS A 242 19.54 18.18 -10.90
CA LYS A 242 20.00 18.32 -9.52
C LYS A 242 21.08 19.37 -9.31
N PRO A 243 22.14 19.47 -10.14
CA PRO A 243 23.21 20.45 -9.91
C PRO A 243 22.72 21.89 -9.95
N THR A 244 21.82 22.25 -10.88
CA THR A 244 21.27 23.60 -10.94
C THR A 244 20.27 23.86 -9.80
N LEU A 245 19.48 22.85 -9.42
CA LEU A 245 18.59 22.93 -8.28
C LEU A 245 19.36 23.21 -6.98
N SER A 246 20.44 22.47 -6.75
CA SER A 246 21.31 22.67 -5.57
C SER A 246 22.00 24.03 -5.55
N ALA A 247 22.23 24.62 -6.73
CA ALA A 247 22.79 25.96 -6.88
C ALA A 247 21.75 27.09 -6.79
N GLY A 248 20.47 26.78 -6.51
CA GLY A 248 19.38 27.73 -6.44
C GLY A 248 19.03 28.38 -7.79
N LYS A 249 19.30 27.68 -8.90
CA LYS A 249 19.04 28.14 -10.27
C LYS A 249 17.86 27.41 -10.90
N PRO A 250 17.25 27.94 -11.98
CA PRO A 250 16.24 27.20 -12.74
C PRO A 250 16.73 25.79 -13.10
N ALA A 251 15.96 24.79 -12.71
CA ALA A 251 16.40 23.39 -12.75
C ALA A 251 15.56 22.50 -13.67
N ILE A 252 14.39 22.96 -14.13
CA ILE A 252 13.51 22.17 -15.00
C ILE A 252 14.13 22.15 -16.41
N LEU A 253 14.66 21.00 -16.82
CA LEU A 253 15.24 20.79 -18.16
C LEU A 253 14.15 20.56 -19.21
N ARG A 254 13.12 19.82 -18.83
CA ARG A 254 12.04 19.40 -19.72
C ARG A 254 10.75 19.26 -18.91
N ARG A 255 9.65 19.65 -19.53
CA ARG A 255 8.31 19.31 -19.08
C ARG A 255 7.47 18.88 -20.28
N SER A 256 6.65 17.86 -20.09
CA SER A 256 5.76 17.31 -21.12
C SER A 256 4.35 17.26 -20.55
N LEU A 257 3.40 17.83 -21.27
CA LEU A 257 1.99 17.79 -20.87
C LEU A 257 1.39 16.46 -21.24
N GLY A 258 0.88 15.72 -20.23
CA GLY A 258 0.13 14.48 -20.44
C GLY A 258 -1.31 14.74 -20.88
N SER A 259 -1.95 13.74 -21.46
CA SER A 259 -3.36 13.84 -21.86
C SER A 259 -4.32 13.82 -20.66
N LYS A 260 -3.94 13.17 -19.56
CA LYS A 260 -4.68 13.08 -18.30
C LYS A 260 -6.19 12.93 -18.45
N GLN A 261 -6.61 12.03 -19.36
CA GLN A 261 -8.01 11.90 -19.78
C GLN A 261 -8.95 11.54 -18.64
N VAL A 262 -8.47 10.72 -17.69
CA VAL A 262 -9.25 10.25 -16.56
C VAL A 262 -8.52 10.53 -15.25
N ARG A 263 -9.29 10.62 -14.17
CA ARG A 263 -8.79 10.73 -12.81
C ARG A 263 -9.59 9.85 -11.87
N MET A 264 -8.99 9.43 -10.76
CA MET A 264 -9.69 8.74 -9.69
C MET A 264 -9.98 9.72 -8.56
N VAL A 265 -11.22 9.73 -8.11
CA VAL A 265 -11.71 10.59 -7.02
C VAL A 265 -12.48 9.77 -6.00
N TYR A 266 -12.75 10.35 -4.83
CA TYR A 266 -13.67 9.72 -3.87
C TYR A 266 -15.08 9.65 -4.47
N SER A 267 -15.77 8.56 -4.22
CA SER A 267 -17.16 8.41 -4.64
C SER A 267 -18.13 8.85 -3.56
N ASP A 268 -19.20 9.54 -3.98
CA ASP A 268 -20.33 9.88 -3.14
C ASP A 268 -21.43 8.81 -3.20
N VAL A 269 -21.24 7.74 -3.97
CA VAL A 269 -22.20 6.66 -4.15
C VAL A 269 -22.08 5.67 -2.97
N PRO A 270 -23.16 5.39 -2.23
CA PRO A 270 -23.11 4.42 -1.16
C PRO A 270 -22.59 3.04 -1.62
N GLY A 271 -21.60 2.53 -0.89
CA GLY A 271 -20.95 1.25 -1.20
C GLY A 271 -19.80 1.32 -2.19
N GLU A 272 -19.58 2.46 -2.84
CA GLU A 272 -18.44 2.73 -3.71
C GLU A 272 -17.47 3.69 -3.00
N ARG A 273 -16.19 3.32 -2.86
CA ARG A 273 -15.18 4.15 -2.16
C ARG A 273 -14.55 5.19 -3.06
N VAL A 274 -14.20 4.76 -4.26
CA VAL A 274 -13.53 5.59 -5.28
C VAL A 274 -14.15 5.31 -6.63
N ARG A 275 -14.15 6.30 -7.50
CA ARG A 275 -14.60 6.16 -8.89
C ARG A 275 -13.60 6.76 -9.85
N ILE A 276 -13.59 6.25 -11.07
CA ILE A 276 -12.85 6.84 -12.19
C ILE A 276 -13.83 7.70 -12.96
N GLU A 277 -13.44 8.93 -13.24
CA GLU A 277 -14.22 9.87 -14.02
C GLU A 277 -13.33 10.59 -15.05
N ASP A 278 -13.97 11.18 -16.06
CA ASP A 278 -13.27 12.04 -17.02
C ASP A 278 -12.67 13.25 -16.30
N THR A 279 -11.41 13.55 -16.58
CA THR A 279 -10.80 14.81 -16.12
C THR A 279 -11.48 15.97 -16.81
N PRO A 280 -11.92 17.02 -16.10
CA PRO A 280 -12.50 18.23 -16.69
C PRO A 280 -11.63 18.79 -17.83
N ALA A 281 -12.27 19.21 -18.92
CA ALA A 281 -11.56 19.63 -20.15
C ALA A 281 -10.56 20.77 -19.90
N GLU A 282 -10.92 21.71 -19.01
CA GLU A 282 -10.08 22.83 -18.60
C GLU A 282 -8.79 22.38 -17.89
N LEU A 283 -8.81 21.27 -17.18
CA LEU A 283 -7.65 20.73 -16.48
C LEU A 283 -6.73 19.92 -17.39
N ARG A 284 -7.25 19.25 -18.42
CA ARG A 284 -6.45 18.39 -19.33
C ARG A 284 -5.34 19.17 -20.03
N ASN A 285 -5.55 20.46 -20.31
CA ASN A 285 -4.60 21.33 -21.01
C ASN A 285 -3.69 22.14 -20.08
N THR A 286 -3.71 21.84 -18.78
CA THR A 286 -2.86 22.46 -17.77
C THR A 286 -1.97 21.42 -17.11
N PHE A 287 -0.79 21.84 -16.63
CA PHE A 287 0.02 20.97 -15.78
C PHE A 287 -0.69 20.75 -14.45
N SER A 288 -0.56 19.54 -13.92
CA SER A 288 -1.18 19.13 -12.65
C SER A 288 -0.43 19.63 -11.41
N ILE A 289 0.86 20.01 -11.58
CA ILE A 289 1.74 20.61 -10.55
C ILE A 289 2.55 21.76 -11.16
#